data_4df6f0f120b3594fc5c22e30d327dbce
#
_entry.id   4df6f0f120b3594fc5c22e30d327dbce
#
_cell.length_a   1.000
_cell.length_b   1.000
_cell.length_c   1.000
_cell.angle_alpha   90.00
_cell.angle_beta   90.00
_cell.angle_gamma   90.00
#
_symmetry.space_group_name_H-M   'P 1'
#
loop_
_entity.id
_entity.type
_entity.pdbx_description
1 polymer ?
#
loop_
_entity_poly.entity_id
_entity_poly.type
_entity_poly.pdbx_seq_one_letter_code
_entity_poly.pdbx_strand_id
1 'polypeptide(L)'
;MKLEPSFYRSVAVCSVLSAITTLGLIYLPEFYQPVEGFDGRMRRVADPAYVLRSWVYLVHPFLTFAAALGIALRIRVVRPAAAIVGIAGFALWASNEALQQTMTIFAFDKWRAAYFTADAATQAIIRTNTAMYDGLWDAFYLVLLIGFSIGNASLGLALVLAGRGVTRIVGFFLLAAVAITLPIITGEMQLWSLPEPLASWSYPASQPLGRTLIGLWLWTAANEQAPLPTRFRFS
;
A
#
# COMPACT_ATOMS: atom_id res chain seq x y z
N MET A 1 -14.75 23.18 -9.69
CA MET A 1 -14.59 23.33 -8.23
C MET A 1 -13.10 23.40 -7.94
N LYS A 2 -12.61 24.52 -7.44
CA LYS A 2 -11.22 24.64 -6.93
C LYS A 2 -11.22 23.98 -5.53
N LEU A 3 -10.27 23.11 -5.28
CA LEU A 3 -10.07 22.53 -3.96
C LEU A 3 -9.30 23.51 -3.09
N GLU A 4 -9.64 23.55 -1.81
CA GLU A 4 -8.99 24.45 -0.85
C GLU A 4 -7.53 24.02 -0.56
N PRO A 5 -6.63 24.97 -0.26
CA PRO A 5 -5.27 24.66 0.17
C PRO A 5 -5.21 23.71 1.38
N SER A 6 -6.17 23.81 2.30
CA SER A 6 -6.33 22.92 3.47
C SER A 6 -6.45 21.45 3.07
N PHE A 7 -7.21 21.13 2.03
CA PHE A 7 -7.32 19.76 1.51
C PHE A 7 -5.95 19.22 1.06
N TYR A 8 -5.19 19.98 0.26
CA TYR A 8 -3.88 19.53 -0.21
C TYR A 8 -2.88 19.37 0.93
N ARG A 9 -2.92 20.21 1.97
CA ARG A 9 -2.11 20.05 3.17
C ARG A 9 -2.47 18.77 3.92
N SER A 10 -3.76 18.48 4.08
CA SER A 10 -4.23 17.27 4.76
C SER A 10 -3.77 15.99 4.04
N VAL A 11 -3.94 15.90 2.72
CA VAL A 11 -3.49 14.72 1.96
C VAL A 11 -1.96 14.63 1.86
N ALA A 12 -1.24 15.75 1.93
CA ALA A 12 0.21 15.78 2.04
C ALA A 12 0.68 15.19 3.38
N VAL A 13 0.04 15.57 4.49
CA VAL A 13 0.29 14.96 5.81
C VAL A 13 -0.01 13.47 5.78
N CYS A 14 -1.14 13.04 5.20
CA CYS A 14 -1.45 11.62 5.04
C CYS A 14 -0.34 10.88 4.26
N SER A 15 0.22 11.48 3.21
CA SER A 15 1.31 10.89 2.45
C SER A 15 2.57 10.70 3.29
N VAL A 16 2.97 11.70 4.09
CA VAL A 16 4.12 11.60 4.98
C VAL A 16 3.88 10.57 6.09
N LEU A 17 2.70 10.57 6.69
CA LEU A 17 2.31 9.56 7.67
C LEU A 17 2.31 8.15 7.05
N SER A 18 1.92 8.02 5.77
CA SER A 18 2.01 6.74 5.08
C SER A 18 3.46 6.28 4.86
N ALA A 19 4.41 7.21 4.69
CA ALA A 19 5.84 6.87 4.67
C ALA A 19 6.31 6.34 6.03
N ILE A 20 5.90 6.99 7.13
CA ILE A 20 6.23 6.55 8.49
C ILE A 20 5.63 5.17 8.78
N THR A 21 4.35 4.97 8.46
CA THR A 21 3.72 3.65 8.63
C THR A 21 4.38 2.59 7.76
N THR A 22 4.84 2.91 6.54
CA THR A 22 5.62 1.99 5.71
C THR A 22 6.92 1.55 6.42
N LEU A 23 7.66 2.49 7.02
CA LEU A 23 8.85 2.14 7.81
C LEU A 23 8.47 1.22 8.98
N GLY A 24 7.38 1.50 9.69
CA GLY A 24 6.86 0.62 10.74
C GLY A 24 6.56 -0.78 10.21
N LEU A 25 5.91 -0.91 9.05
CA LEU A 25 5.60 -2.21 8.45
C LEU A 25 6.84 -3.02 8.08
N ILE A 26 7.92 -2.35 7.66
CA ILE A 26 9.19 -2.95 7.27
C ILE A 26 9.99 -3.40 8.49
N TYR A 27 10.12 -2.54 9.51
CA TYR A 27 11.07 -2.77 10.60
C TYR A 27 10.45 -3.38 11.87
N LEU A 28 9.14 -3.27 12.12
CA LEU A 28 8.52 -3.92 13.27
C LEU A 28 8.73 -5.45 13.32
N PRO A 29 8.78 -6.18 12.19
CA PRO A 29 9.10 -7.60 12.21
C PRO A 29 10.45 -7.97 12.83
N GLU A 30 11.45 -7.07 12.77
CA GLU A 30 12.77 -7.27 13.38
C GLU A 30 12.72 -7.35 14.91
N PHE A 31 11.64 -6.83 15.50
CA PHE A 31 11.42 -6.84 16.95
C PHE A 31 10.54 -8.01 17.41
N TYR A 32 10.10 -8.88 16.50
CA TYR A 32 9.28 -10.02 16.87
C TYR A 32 10.08 -11.03 17.69
N GLN A 33 9.43 -11.60 18.72
CA GLN A 33 10.02 -12.74 19.41
C GLN A 33 10.20 -13.91 18.44
N PRO A 34 11.39 -14.56 18.44
CA PRO A 34 11.61 -15.73 17.63
C PRO A 34 10.59 -16.82 17.95
N VAL A 35 9.96 -17.38 16.93
CA VAL A 35 8.96 -18.44 17.07
C VAL A 35 9.18 -19.49 15.99
N GLU A 36 9.03 -20.76 16.34
CA GLU A 36 9.18 -21.88 15.41
C GLU A 36 7.88 -22.69 15.30
N GLY A 37 7.66 -23.20 14.11
CA GLY A 37 6.57 -24.09 13.80
C GLY A 37 5.17 -23.46 13.95
N PHE A 38 4.15 -24.29 13.86
CA PHE A 38 2.76 -23.87 13.93
C PHE A 38 2.40 -23.24 15.28
N ASP A 39 2.83 -23.86 16.37
CA ASP A 39 2.52 -23.39 17.72
C ASP A 39 3.18 -22.04 18.02
N GLY A 40 4.41 -21.82 17.54
CA GLY A 40 5.05 -20.53 17.60
C GLY A 40 4.26 -19.46 16.82
N ARG A 41 3.76 -19.80 15.63
CA ARG A 41 2.89 -18.92 14.84
C ARG A 41 1.61 -18.55 15.61
N MET A 42 1.02 -19.50 16.37
CA MET A 42 -0.16 -19.20 17.19
C MET A 42 0.16 -18.27 18.36
N ARG A 43 1.35 -18.36 18.97
CA ARG A 43 1.78 -17.48 20.07
C ARG A 43 2.02 -16.04 19.64
N ARG A 44 2.21 -15.77 18.37
CA ARG A 44 2.55 -14.44 17.86
C ARG A 44 1.54 -13.36 18.22
N VAL A 45 0.28 -13.69 18.46
CA VAL A 45 -0.76 -12.75 18.90
C VAL A 45 -0.46 -12.09 20.25
N ALA A 46 0.40 -12.70 21.07
CA ALA A 46 0.84 -12.13 22.35
C ALA A 46 2.06 -11.21 22.22
N ASP A 47 2.68 -11.13 21.04
CA ASP A 47 3.85 -10.28 20.78
C ASP A 47 3.42 -8.81 20.56
N PRO A 48 3.88 -7.85 21.41
CA PRO A 48 3.48 -6.45 21.29
C PRO A 48 3.87 -5.81 19.96
N ALA A 49 5.03 -6.17 19.37
CA ALA A 49 5.49 -5.61 18.11
C ALA A 49 4.62 -6.13 16.95
N TYR A 50 4.19 -7.39 17.00
CA TYR A 50 3.22 -7.95 16.05
C TYR A 50 1.87 -7.24 16.14
N VAL A 51 1.34 -7.05 17.35
CA VAL A 51 0.06 -6.36 17.57
C VAL A 51 0.13 -4.93 17.05
N LEU A 52 1.19 -4.19 17.40
CA LEU A 52 1.40 -2.83 16.90
C LEU A 52 1.44 -2.81 15.37
N ARG A 53 2.20 -3.72 14.74
CA ARG A 53 2.29 -3.80 13.28
C ARG A 53 0.92 -4.04 12.64
N SER A 54 0.11 -4.92 13.22
CA SER A 54 -1.22 -5.23 12.69
C SER A 54 -2.12 -3.99 12.65
N TRP A 55 -2.10 -3.15 13.70
CA TRP A 55 -2.85 -1.90 13.71
C TRP A 55 -2.26 -0.84 12.76
N VAL A 56 -0.94 -0.73 12.67
CA VAL A 56 -0.27 0.15 11.70
C VAL A 56 -0.66 -0.26 10.28
N TYR A 57 -0.69 -1.55 10.01
CA TYR A 57 -1.08 -2.10 8.70
C TYR A 57 -2.54 -1.80 8.36
N LEU A 58 -3.45 -1.83 9.34
CA LEU A 58 -4.86 -1.49 9.14
C LEU A 58 -5.05 0.00 8.79
N VAL A 59 -4.28 0.90 9.39
CA VAL A 59 -4.39 2.36 9.15
C VAL A 59 -3.70 2.79 7.86
N HIS A 60 -2.61 2.10 7.50
CA HIS A 60 -1.75 2.44 6.36
C HIS A 60 -2.47 2.66 5.02
N PRO A 61 -3.38 1.78 4.56
CA PRO A 61 -4.04 1.92 3.27
C PRO A 61 -4.90 3.19 3.17
N PHE A 62 -5.52 3.62 4.25
CA PHE A 62 -6.33 4.84 4.26
C PHE A 62 -5.47 6.09 4.07
N LEU A 63 -4.31 6.15 4.70
CA LEU A 63 -3.36 7.26 4.53
C LEU A 63 -2.83 7.33 3.10
N THR A 64 -2.46 6.19 2.53
CA THR A 64 -1.98 6.10 1.15
C THR A 64 -3.07 6.43 0.13
N PHE A 65 -4.29 5.93 0.36
CA PHE A 65 -5.43 6.23 -0.50
C PHE A 65 -5.77 7.74 -0.49
N ALA A 66 -5.72 8.39 0.67
CA ALA A 66 -5.92 9.84 0.77
C ALA A 66 -4.87 10.61 -0.06
N ALA A 67 -3.61 10.19 -0.02
CA ALA A 67 -2.56 10.78 -0.85
C ALA A 67 -2.82 10.57 -2.35
N ALA A 68 -3.20 9.35 -2.76
CA ALA A 68 -3.56 9.02 -4.15
C ALA A 68 -4.77 9.85 -4.63
N LEU A 69 -5.77 10.05 -3.77
CA LEU A 69 -6.90 10.94 -4.04
C LEU A 69 -6.43 12.38 -4.29
N GLY A 70 -5.49 12.88 -3.50
CA GLY A 70 -4.87 14.19 -3.71
C GLY A 70 -4.22 14.32 -5.09
N ILE A 71 -3.47 13.29 -5.52
CA ILE A 71 -2.87 13.24 -6.87
C ILE A 71 -3.98 13.26 -7.94
N ALA A 72 -4.94 12.34 -7.84
CA ALA A 72 -6.01 12.18 -8.81
C ALA A 72 -6.83 13.48 -8.99
N LEU A 73 -7.18 14.12 -7.88
CA LEU A 73 -7.92 15.40 -7.91
C LEU A 73 -7.11 16.55 -8.51
N ARG A 74 -5.78 16.55 -8.36
CA ARG A 74 -4.90 17.54 -8.99
C ARG A 74 -4.82 17.38 -10.51
N ILE A 75 -4.79 16.15 -11.01
CA ILE A 75 -4.65 15.86 -12.44
C ILE A 75 -5.99 15.75 -13.20
N ARG A 76 -7.12 15.64 -12.52
CA ARG A 76 -8.43 15.35 -13.12
C ARG A 76 -8.87 16.29 -14.24
N VAL A 77 -8.44 17.56 -14.18
CA VAL A 77 -8.80 18.56 -15.21
C VAL A 77 -8.01 18.33 -16.51
N VAL A 78 -6.76 17.86 -16.39
CA VAL A 78 -5.85 17.66 -17.53
C VAL A 78 -5.89 16.23 -18.05
N ARG A 79 -6.10 15.25 -17.16
CA ARG A 79 -6.09 13.81 -17.44
C ARG A 79 -7.21 13.09 -16.69
N PRO A 80 -8.49 13.35 -17.00
CA PRO A 80 -9.63 12.81 -16.23
C PRO A 80 -9.69 11.29 -16.23
N ALA A 81 -9.46 10.62 -17.36
CA ALA A 81 -9.47 9.17 -17.44
C ALA A 81 -8.40 8.53 -16.54
N ALA A 82 -7.17 9.06 -16.56
CA ALA A 82 -6.10 8.56 -15.72
C ALA A 82 -6.38 8.81 -14.22
N ALA A 83 -7.02 9.92 -13.86
CA ALA A 83 -7.44 10.19 -12.50
C ALA A 83 -8.47 9.16 -12.01
N ILE A 84 -9.47 8.83 -12.84
CA ILE A 84 -10.51 7.84 -12.50
C ILE A 84 -9.91 6.44 -12.38
N VAL A 85 -9.16 5.99 -13.38
CA VAL A 85 -8.54 4.66 -13.38
C VAL A 85 -7.54 4.53 -12.24
N GLY A 86 -6.74 5.58 -12.00
CA GLY A 86 -5.76 5.60 -10.93
C GLY A 86 -6.38 5.49 -9.54
N ILE A 87 -7.44 6.27 -9.26
CA ILE A 87 -8.12 6.18 -7.96
C ILE A 87 -8.89 4.87 -7.78
N ALA A 88 -9.45 4.32 -8.86
CA ALA A 88 -10.09 2.99 -8.82
C ALA A 88 -9.07 1.89 -8.47
N GLY A 89 -7.88 1.93 -9.07
CA GLY A 89 -6.79 1.00 -8.74
C GLY A 89 -6.36 1.13 -7.27
N PHE A 90 -6.16 2.35 -6.77
CA PHE A 90 -5.84 2.56 -5.36
C PHE A 90 -6.98 2.20 -4.41
N ALA A 91 -8.25 2.36 -4.81
CA ALA A 91 -9.39 1.92 -4.02
C ALA A 91 -9.42 0.39 -3.90
N LEU A 92 -9.18 -0.31 -5.02
CA LEU A 92 -9.06 -1.78 -5.04
C LEU A 92 -7.92 -2.25 -4.12
N TRP A 93 -6.75 -1.63 -4.23
CA TRP A 93 -5.59 -1.92 -3.36
C TRP A 93 -5.94 -1.69 -1.89
N ALA A 94 -6.41 -0.50 -1.52
CA ALA A 94 -6.67 -0.12 -0.14
C ALA A 94 -7.78 -0.96 0.51
N SER A 95 -8.82 -1.31 -0.25
CA SER A 95 -9.91 -2.15 0.24
C SER A 95 -9.44 -3.57 0.53
N ASN A 96 -8.61 -4.16 -0.35
CA ASN A 96 -8.07 -5.51 -0.11
C ASN A 96 -7.10 -5.53 1.07
N GLU A 97 -6.20 -4.53 1.19
CA GLU A 97 -5.26 -4.43 2.30
C GLU A 97 -6.00 -4.25 3.64
N ALA A 98 -7.00 -3.36 3.69
CA ALA A 98 -7.84 -3.18 4.89
C ALA A 98 -8.63 -4.46 5.24
N LEU A 99 -9.16 -5.16 4.24
CA LEU A 99 -9.88 -6.42 4.44
C LEU A 99 -8.95 -7.50 5.02
N GLN A 100 -7.75 -7.69 4.46
CA GLN A 100 -6.77 -8.64 4.95
C GLN A 100 -6.42 -8.35 6.42
N GLN A 101 -6.18 -7.08 6.78
CA GLN A 101 -5.85 -6.73 8.17
C GLN A 101 -7.04 -6.86 9.12
N THR A 102 -8.23 -6.53 8.67
CA THR A 102 -9.46 -6.75 9.44
C THR A 102 -9.66 -8.25 9.72
N MET A 103 -9.48 -9.10 8.72
CA MET A 103 -9.54 -10.56 8.89
C MET A 103 -8.46 -11.07 9.85
N THR A 104 -7.23 -10.52 9.77
CA THR A 104 -6.15 -10.86 10.70
C THR A 104 -6.56 -10.54 12.13
N ILE A 105 -6.89 -9.28 12.42
CA ILE A 105 -7.10 -8.79 13.79
C ILE A 105 -8.38 -9.38 14.40
N PHE A 106 -9.49 -9.42 13.63
CA PHE A 106 -10.80 -9.73 14.19
C PHE A 106 -11.25 -11.19 14.01
N ALA A 107 -10.55 -11.98 13.19
CA ALA A 107 -10.82 -13.40 13.00
C ALA A 107 -9.61 -14.26 13.36
N PHE A 108 -8.52 -14.14 12.63
CA PHE A 108 -7.36 -15.03 12.76
C PHE A 108 -6.66 -14.93 14.12
N ASP A 109 -6.47 -13.71 14.64
CA ASP A 109 -5.86 -13.52 15.95
C ASP A 109 -6.74 -14.04 17.10
N LYS A 110 -8.06 -14.09 16.92
CA LYS A 110 -8.95 -14.78 17.87
C LYS A 110 -8.76 -16.29 17.86
N TRP A 111 -8.56 -16.91 16.71
CA TRP A 111 -8.24 -18.34 16.63
C TRP A 111 -6.89 -18.63 17.26
N ARG A 112 -5.88 -17.78 17.04
CA ARG A 112 -4.57 -17.87 17.69
C ARG A 112 -4.68 -17.82 19.22
N ALA A 113 -5.41 -16.85 19.74
CA ALA A 113 -5.60 -16.68 21.18
C ALA A 113 -6.30 -17.90 21.82
N ALA A 114 -7.29 -18.48 21.12
CA ALA A 114 -8.05 -19.65 21.61
C ALA A 114 -7.28 -20.98 21.52
N TYR A 115 -6.27 -21.09 20.64
CA TYR A 115 -5.65 -22.36 20.26
C TYR A 115 -5.11 -23.16 21.45
N PHE A 116 -4.42 -22.51 22.40
CA PHE A 116 -3.76 -23.22 23.51
C PHE A 116 -4.72 -23.61 24.64
N THR A 117 -5.91 -23.09 24.69
CA THR A 117 -6.95 -23.42 25.66
C THR A 117 -8.02 -24.34 25.08
N ALA A 118 -7.97 -24.62 23.78
CA ALA A 118 -8.92 -25.46 23.08
C ALA A 118 -8.60 -26.96 23.26
N ASP A 119 -9.64 -27.79 23.17
CA ASP A 119 -9.48 -29.27 23.10
C ASP A 119 -8.85 -29.70 21.75
N ALA A 120 -8.43 -30.95 21.65
CA ALA A 120 -7.75 -31.46 20.46
C ALA A 120 -8.59 -31.37 19.18
N ALA A 121 -9.92 -31.53 19.27
CA ALA A 121 -10.82 -31.43 18.11
C ALA A 121 -10.88 -29.99 17.62
N THR A 122 -11.05 -29.03 18.52
CA THR A 122 -11.03 -27.61 18.20
C THR A 122 -9.68 -27.14 17.68
N GLN A 123 -8.56 -27.64 18.23
CA GLN A 123 -7.23 -27.34 17.69
C GLN A 123 -7.06 -27.83 16.25
N ALA A 124 -7.58 -29.02 15.91
CA ALA A 124 -7.57 -29.54 14.54
C ALA A 124 -8.36 -28.65 13.58
N ILE A 125 -9.54 -28.16 14.01
CA ILE A 125 -10.35 -27.20 13.24
C ILE A 125 -9.56 -25.89 13.02
N ILE A 126 -8.92 -25.35 14.05
CA ILE A 126 -8.12 -24.12 13.93
C ILE A 126 -6.97 -24.31 12.94
N ARG A 127 -6.29 -25.47 12.94
CA ARG A 127 -5.24 -25.78 11.96
C ARG A 127 -5.76 -25.75 10.53
N THR A 128 -6.92 -26.38 10.27
CA THR A 128 -7.56 -26.40 8.95
C THR A 128 -7.99 -24.99 8.52
N ASN A 129 -8.61 -24.23 9.42
CA ASN A 129 -9.02 -22.86 9.14
C ASN A 129 -7.82 -21.93 8.88
N THR A 130 -6.67 -22.18 9.53
CA THR A 130 -5.43 -21.43 9.28
C THR A 130 -4.94 -21.65 7.85
N ALA A 131 -4.95 -22.88 7.35
CA ALA A 131 -4.55 -23.18 5.97
C ALA A 131 -5.49 -22.51 4.95
N MET A 132 -6.81 -22.52 5.21
CA MET A 132 -7.78 -21.81 4.38
C MET A 132 -7.56 -20.28 4.43
N TYR A 133 -7.28 -19.73 5.61
CA TYR A 133 -6.98 -18.31 5.78
C TYR A 133 -5.74 -17.90 4.97
N ASP A 134 -4.68 -18.72 4.97
CA ASP A 134 -3.47 -18.44 4.19
C ASP A 134 -3.77 -18.38 2.69
N GLY A 135 -4.54 -19.34 2.15
CA GLY A 135 -4.94 -19.32 0.75
C GLY A 135 -5.80 -18.10 0.37
N LEU A 136 -6.70 -17.65 1.26
CA LEU A 136 -7.45 -16.42 1.05
C LEU A 136 -6.56 -15.18 1.11
N TRP A 137 -5.59 -15.14 2.03
CA TRP A 137 -4.62 -14.07 2.13
C TRP A 137 -3.84 -13.90 0.82
N ASP A 138 -3.30 -15.00 0.28
CA ASP A 138 -2.53 -15.00 -0.96
C ASP A 138 -3.37 -14.53 -2.15
N ALA A 139 -4.63 -15.00 -2.24
CA ALA A 139 -5.56 -14.57 -3.30
C ALA A 139 -5.84 -13.06 -3.23
N PHE A 140 -6.13 -12.51 -2.05
CA PHE A 140 -6.35 -11.08 -1.87
C PHE A 140 -5.06 -10.26 -2.08
N TYR A 141 -3.90 -10.82 -1.73
CA TYR A 141 -2.61 -10.17 -1.96
C TYR A 141 -2.34 -9.97 -3.45
N LEU A 142 -2.63 -10.95 -4.29
CA LEU A 142 -2.51 -10.80 -5.74
C LEU A 142 -3.41 -9.67 -6.28
N VAL A 143 -4.69 -9.63 -5.85
CA VAL A 143 -5.64 -8.57 -6.26
C VAL A 143 -5.16 -7.19 -5.79
N LEU A 144 -4.61 -7.11 -4.59
CA LEU A 144 -4.00 -5.91 -4.02
C LEU A 144 -2.85 -5.41 -4.90
N LEU A 145 -1.90 -6.28 -5.28
CA LEU A 145 -0.77 -5.93 -6.14
C LEU A 145 -1.21 -5.43 -7.51
N ILE A 146 -2.24 -6.05 -8.10
CA ILE A 146 -2.83 -5.60 -9.38
C ILE A 146 -3.43 -4.20 -9.22
N GLY A 147 -4.24 -3.97 -8.17
CA GLY A 147 -4.83 -2.66 -7.89
C GLY A 147 -3.77 -1.58 -7.71
N PHE A 148 -2.72 -1.87 -6.94
CA PHE A 148 -1.57 -0.99 -6.73
C PHE A 148 -0.86 -0.65 -8.05
N SER A 149 -0.63 -1.65 -8.90
CA SER A 149 0.03 -1.45 -10.20
C SER A 149 -0.80 -0.58 -11.13
N ILE A 150 -2.11 -0.83 -11.25
CA ILE A 150 -3.03 -0.01 -12.06
C ILE A 150 -3.05 1.43 -11.55
N GLY A 151 -3.16 1.62 -10.24
CA GLY A 151 -3.18 2.93 -9.61
C GLY A 151 -1.92 3.73 -9.91
N ASN A 152 -0.75 3.15 -9.62
CA ASN A 152 0.54 3.80 -9.85
C ASN A 152 0.84 4.04 -11.33
N ALA A 153 0.53 3.08 -12.21
CA ALA A 153 0.75 3.23 -13.65
C ALA A 153 -0.08 4.40 -14.20
N SER A 154 -1.38 4.45 -13.88
CA SER A 154 -2.28 5.47 -14.40
C SER A 154 -1.91 6.87 -13.92
N LEU A 155 -1.70 7.07 -12.61
CA LEU A 155 -1.32 8.36 -12.05
C LEU A 155 0.10 8.74 -12.45
N GLY A 156 1.05 7.79 -12.43
CA GLY A 156 2.44 8.01 -12.80
C GLY A 156 2.58 8.47 -14.25
N LEU A 157 1.95 7.75 -15.19
CA LEU A 157 1.97 8.12 -16.60
C LEU A 157 1.35 9.51 -16.84
N ALA A 158 0.23 9.80 -16.18
CA ALA A 158 -0.40 11.12 -16.29
C ALA A 158 0.51 12.24 -15.82
N LEU A 159 1.23 12.05 -14.69
CA LEU A 159 2.17 13.04 -14.15
C LEU A 159 3.41 13.20 -15.03
N VAL A 160 3.94 12.12 -15.61
CA VAL A 160 5.09 12.19 -16.53
C VAL A 160 4.71 12.95 -17.80
N LEU A 161 3.55 12.66 -18.39
CA LEU A 161 3.11 13.26 -19.66
C LEU A 161 2.64 14.70 -19.52
N ALA A 162 1.97 15.06 -18.41
CA ALA A 162 1.42 16.40 -18.20
C ALA A 162 2.34 17.31 -17.37
N GLY A 163 3.24 16.73 -16.57
CA GLY A 163 4.04 17.46 -15.58
C GLY A 163 5.39 17.95 -16.09
N ARG A 164 5.99 18.83 -15.28
CA ARG A 164 7.36 19.32 -15.42
C ARG A 164 8.04 19.33 -14.06
N GLY A 165 9.37 19.34 -14.04
CA GLY A 165 10.14 19.40 -12.80
C GLY A 165 9.72 18.33 -11.80
N VAL A 166 9.45 18.74 -10.56
CA VAL A 166 9.08 17.82 -9.45
C VAL A 166 7.84 16.97 -9.77
N THR A 167 6.84 17.52 -10.50
CA THR A 167 5.65 16.74 -10.91
C THR A 167 6.02 15.53 -11.74
N ARG A 168 6.96 15.67 -12.69
CA ARG A 168 7.45 14.57 -13.51
C ARG A 168 8.26 13.58 -12.69
N ILE A 169 9.05 14.06 -11.73
CA ILE A 169 9.81 13.19 -10.81
C ILE A 169 8.86 12.32 -9.99
N VAL A 170 7.79 12.89 -9.41
CA VAL A 170 6.75 12.11 -8.71
C VAL A 170 6.15 11.06 -9.64
N GLY A 171 5.86 11.40 -10.90
CA GLY A 171 5.36 10.46 -11.90
C GLY A 171 6.32 9.28 -12.13
N PHE A 172 7.63 9.53 -12.23
CA PHE A 172 8.63 8.47 -12.37
C PHE A 172 8.72 7.58 -11.14
N PHE A 173 8.58 8.12 -9.93
CA PHE A 173 8.52 7.31 -8.71
C PHE A 173 7.32 6.36 -8.69
N LEU A 174 6.14 6.82 -9.13
CA LEU A 174 4.97 5.96 -9.26
C LEU A 174 5.19 4.86 -10.31
N LEU A 175 5.81 5.17 -11.44
CA LEU A 175 6.14 4.16 -12.46
C LEU A 175 7.23 3.19 -11.97
N ALA A 176 8.21 3.65 -11.21
CA ALA A 176 9.20 2.79 -10.57
C ALA A 176 8.54 1.81 -9.58
N ALA A 177 7.53 2.25 -8.83
CA ALA A 177 6.76 1.36 -7.96
C ALA A 177 6.09 0.23 -8.77
N VAL A 178 5.56 0.52 -9.98
CA VAL A 178 5.04 -0.52 -10.89
C VAL A 178 6.13 -1.47 -11.32
N ALA A 179 7.30 -0.95 -11.74
CA ALA A 179 8.42 -1.78 -12.18
C ALA A 179 8.94 -2.72 -11.08
N ILE A 180 8.84 -2.32 -9.82
CA ILE A 180 9.17 -3.17 -8.65
C ILE A 180 8.06 -4.18 -8.37
N THR A 181 6.79 -3.80 -8.54
CA THR A 181 5.64 -4.65 -8.20
C THR A 181 5.40 -5.75 -9.25
N LEU A 182 5.65 -5.49 -10.53
CA LEU A 182 5.46 -6.48 -11.59
C LEU A 182 6.25 -7.79 -11.37
N PRO A 183 7.56 -7.77 -11.00
CA PRO A 183 8.29 -8.98 -10.63
C PRO A 183 7.71 -9.72 -9.41
N ILE A 184 7.10 -9.00 -8.47
CA ILE A 184 6.42 -9.63 -7.33
C ILE A 184 5.18 -10.37 -7.83
N ILE A 185 4.36 -9.74 -8.67
CA ILE A 185 3.19 -10.40 -9.29
C ILE A 185 3.60 -11.63 -10.08
N THR A 186 4.63 -11.54 -10.91
CA THR A 186 5.10 -12.68 -11.71
C THR A 186 5.73 -13.76 -10.82
N GLY A 187 6.34 -13.41 -9.69
CA GLY A 187 6.83 -14.35 -8.68
C GLY A 187 5.70 -15.12 -8.00
N GLU A 188 4.61 -14.45 -7.60
CA GLU A 188 3.40 -15.09 -7.08
C GLU A 188 2.78 -16.06 -8.10
N MET A 189 2.87 -15.74 -9.39
CA MET A 189 2.44 -16.63 -10.49
C MET A 189 3.48 -17.70 -10.86
N GLN A 190 4.61 -17.79 -10.12
CA GLN A 190 5.72 -18.72 -10.38
C GLN A 190 6.34 -18.59 -11.77
N LEU A 191 6.27 -17.42 -12.38
CA LEU A 191 6.82 -17.15 -13.72
C LEU A 191 8.23 -16.58 -13.67
N TRP A 192 8.43 -15.51 -12.89
CA TRP A 192 9.71 -14.83 -12.73
C TRP A 192 9.70 -13.92 -11.51
N SER A 193 10.81 -13.83 -10.78
CA SER A 193 10.98 -12.96 -9.62
C SER A 193 12.28 -12.17 -9.70
N LEU A 194 12.35 -11.05 -8.96
CA LEU A 194 13.60 -10.29 -8.82
C LEU A 194 14.65 -11.14 -8.12
N PRO A 195 15.90 -11.13 -8.62
CA PRO A 195 17.00 -11.76 -7.91
C PRO A 195 17.33 -11.01 -6.62
N GLU A 196 17.74 -11.76 -5.59
CA GLU A 196 18.38 -11.19 -4.42
C GLU A 196 19.75 -10.57 -4.81
N PRO A 197 20.16 -9.39 -4.26
CA PRO A 197 19.52 -8.62 -3.18
C PRO A 197 18.49 -7.57 -3.66
N LEU A 198 18.20 -7.45 -4.96
CA LEU A 198 17.28 -6.42 -5.47
C LEU A 198 15.89 -6.54 -4.87
N ALA A 199 15.41 -7.78 -4.67
CA ALA A 199 14.11 -8.03 -4.06
C ALA A 199 14.02 -7.45 -2.63
N SER A 200 15.06 -7.64 -1.82
CA SER A 200 15.09 -7.20 -0.42
C SER A 200 15.25 -5.69 -0.23
N TRP A 201 15.92 -4.98 -1.17
CA TRP A 201 16.18 -3.55 -1.04
C TRP A 201 15.20 -2.64 -1.78
N SER A 202 14.61 -3.13 -2.88
CA SER A 202 13.80 -2.28 -3.77
C SER A 202 12.58 -1.67 -3.09
N TYR A 203 11.82 -2.47 -2.35
CA TYR A 203 10.63 -2.01 -1.65
C TYR A 203 10.96 -1.12 -0.44
N PRO A 204 11.84 -1.52 0.50
CA PRO A 204 12.20 -0.70 1.66
C PRO A 204 12.78 0.67 1.28
N ALA A 205 13.55 0.76 0.21
CA ALA A 205 14.14 2.03 -0.23
C ALA A 205 13.12 2.91 -0.97
N SER A 206 12.36 2.34 -1.91
CA SER A 206 11.52 3.12 -2.81
C SER A 206 10.23 3.65 -2.17
N GLN A 207 9.54 2.84 -1.36
CA GLN A 207 8.21 3.20 -0.88
C GLN A 207 8.20 4.39 0.11
N PRO A 208 9.03 4.43 1.17
CA PRO A 208 9.05 5.58 2.07
C PRO A 208 9.50 6.86 1.36
N LEU A 209 10.51 6.78 0.48
CA LEU A 209 10.99 7.92 -0.30
C LEU A 209 9.93 8.46 -1.24
N GLY A 210 9.28 7.58 -2.01
CA GLY A 210 8.23 7.98 -2.95
C GLY A 210 7.05 8.64 -2.24
N ARG A 211 6.60 8.09 -1.11
CA ARG A 211 5.50 8.65 -0.31
C ARG A 211 5.86 10.00 0.29
N THR A 212 7.08 10.17 0.78
CA THR A 212 7.57 11.46 1.29
C THR A 212 7.61 12.49 0.15
N LEU A 213 8.14 12.13 -1.01
CA LEU A 213 8.19 13.01 -2.19
C LEU A 213 6.78 13.42 -2.66
N ILE A 214 5.82 12.50 -2.67
CA ILE A 214 4.42 12.79 -2.97
C ILE A 214 3.86 13.80 -1.95
N GLY A 215 4.12 13.60 -0.66
CA GLY A 215 3.70 14.52 0.40
C GLY A 215 4.24 15.92 0.21
N LEU A 216 5.54 16.06 -0.04
CA LEU A 216 6.17 17.35 -0.32
C LEU A 216 5.58 18.02 -1.56
N TRP A 217 5.36 17.26 -2.64
CA TRP A 217 4.75 17.76 -3.86
C TRP A 217 3.29 18.21 -3.66
N LEU A 218 2.49 17.47 -2.89
CA LEU A 218 1.12 17.86 -2.55
C LEU A 218 1.10 19.11 -1.66
N TRP A 219 2.07 19.25 -0.76
CA TRP A 219 2.22 20.45 0.07
C TRP A 219 2.53 21.69 -0.77
N THR A 220 3.44 21.59 -1.76
CA THR A 220 3.68 22.72 -2.69
C THR A 220 2.44 23.05 -3.49
N ALA A 221 1.61 22.06 -3.84
CA ALA A 221 0.33 22.28 -4.53
C ALA A 221 -0.65 23.15 -3.75
N ALA A 222 -0.60 23.09 -2.41
CA ALA A 222 -1.42 23.93 -1.55
C ALA A 222 -1.04 25.43 -1.66
N ASN A 223 0.20 25.71 -1.99
CA ASN A 223 0.72 27.09 -2.11
C ASN A 223 0.60 27.62 -3.56
N GLU A 224 0.55 26.72 -4.55
CA GLU A 224 0.36 27.07 -5.96
C GLU A 224 -1.12 27.11 -6.30
N GLN A 225 -1.73 28.31 -6.35
CA GLN A 225 -3.15 28.46 -6.75
C GLN A 225 -3.40 28.16 -8.23
N ALA A 226 -2.40 27.70 -9.00
CA ALA A 226 -2.49 27.48 -10.43
C ALA A 226 -2.76 25.99 -10.76
N PRO A 227 -3.71 25.69 -11.67
CA PRO A 227 -3.82 24.35 -12.26
C PRO A 227 -2.53 24.01 -13.01
N LEU A 228 -2.22 22.70 -13.12
CA LEU A 228 -1.13 22.24 -13.98
C LEU A 228 -1.27 22.82 -15.37
N PRO A 229 -0.17 23.30 -15.99
CA PRO A 229 -0.24 23.96 -17.31
C PRO A 229 -0.85 22.99 -18.34
N THR A 230 -1.96 23.41 -18.92
CA THR A 230 -2.61 22.71 -20.03
C THR A 230 -1.73 22.86 -21.28
N ARG A 231 -0.84 21.90 -21.52
CA ARG A 231 -0.21 21.75 -22.84
C ARG A 231 -0.81 20.51 -23.49
N PHE A 232 -1.75 20.75 -24.37
CA PHE A 232 -2.02 20.12 -25.67
C PHE A 232 -3.40 20.58 -26.10
N ARG A 233 -3.46 21.72 -26.83
CA ARG A 233 -4.51 21.85 -27.84
C ARG A 233 -4.05 20.96 -28.99
N PHE A 234 -4.70 19.85 -29.20
CA PHE A 234 -4.68 19.19 -30.48
C PHE A 234 -5.44 20.10 -31.43
N SER A 235 -4.72 20.76 -32.35
CA SER A 235 -5.29 21.37 -33.55
C SER A 235 -5.68 20.27 -34.52
#